data_88171d604a13c8949dcb597506a7207d
#
_entry.id   88171d604a13c8949dcb597506a7207d
#
_cell.length_a   1.000
_cell.length_b   1.000
_cell.length_c   1.000
_cell.angle_alpha   90.00
_cell.angle_beta   90.00
_cell.angle_gamma   90.00
#
_symmetry.space_group_name_H-M   'P 1'
#
loop_
_entity.id
_entity.type
_entity.pdbx_description
1 polymer ?
#
loop_
_entity_poly.entity_id
_entity_poly.type
_entity_poly.pdbx_seq_one_letter_code
_entity_poly.pdbx_strand_id
1 'polypeptide(L)'
;MTVGGSLVGASFNSGWYQAVLVVHLVGAVVGFGGSALGTVMLRRAWTDGPDAAGVVRRSFDFASNRLTDMAAYLAGIAGLVAVLIDDRWDLRQDWVTTAFILYFAWAGIAHGALRPTSAKLAEALEAGDKRADDAVRLRRRAEMWAMASNLVIVAAIAVMVTKPGL
;
A
#
# COMPACT_ATOMS: atom_id res chain seq x y z
N MET A 1 38.23 25.13 21.45
CA MET A 1 37.88 24.94 20.04
C MET A 1 37.42 23.51 19.88
N THR A 2 36.13 23.27 20.04
CA THR A 2 35.50 21.95 19.83
C THR A 2 34.64 22.08 18.60
N VAL A 3 35.15 21.61 17.46
CA VAL A 3 34.39 21.44 16.23
C VAL A 3 33.85 20.02 16.24
N GLY A 4 32.70 19.83 16.89
CA GLY A 4 31.91 18.62 16.86
C GLY A 4 30.53 18.96 16.35
N GLY A 5 30.42 19.39 15.11
CA GLY A 5 29.12 19.54 14.46
C GLY A 5 28.56 18.14 14.18
N SER A 6 27.60 17.70 14.99
CA SER A 6 26.82 16.52 14.68
C SER A 6 25.97 16.81 13.44
N LEU A 7 26.29 16.14 12.35
CA LEU A 7 25.51 16.19 11.08
C LEU A 7 24.17 15.44 11.17
N VAL A 8 23.75 15.03 12.36
CA VAL A 8 22.56 14.22 12.61
C VAL A 8 21.72 14.88 13.68
N GLY A 9 20.88 15.79 13.28
CA GLY A 9 19.93 16.49 14.13
C GLY A 9 18.99 17.33 13.31
N ALA A 10 18.34 16.70 12.32
CA ALA A 10 17.25 17.37 11.63
C ALA A 10 16.06 17.44 12.58
N SER A 11 15.95 18.57 13.31
CA SER A 11 14.75 18.82 14.14
C SER A 11 13.48 18.77 13.26
N PHE A 12 12.34 18.45 13.86
CA PHE A 12 11.01 18.44 13.22
C PHE A 12 10.73 19.68 12.35
N ASN A 13 11.44 20.73 12.59
CA ASN A 13 11.35 22.01 11.88
C ASN A 13 12.40 22.13 10.75
N SER A 14 13.23 21.13 10.51
CA SER A 14 14.15 21.16 9.38
C SER A 14 13.41 20.90 8.06
N GLY A 15 13.69 21.70 7.04
CA GLY A 15 13.09 21.54 5.72
C GLY A 15 13.27 20.14 5.12
N TRP A 16 14.36 19.45 5.46
CA TRP A 16 14.63 18.08 5.03
C TRP A 16 13.67 17.06 5.63
N TYR A 17 13.42 17.12 6.93
CA TYR A 17 12.45 16.21 7.56
C TYR A 17 11.05 16.40 6.99
N GLN A 18 10.63 17.66 6.81
CA GLN A 18 9.35 17.97 6.22
C GLN A 18 9.23 17.45 4.78
N ALA A 19 10.28 17.61 3.96
CA ALA A 19 10.31 17.09 2.60
C ALA A 19 10.16 15.56 2.57
N VAL A 20 10.91 14.84 3.41
CA VAL A 20 10.81 13.37 3.54
C VAL A 20 9.42 12.95 4.00
N LEU A 21 8.83 13.66 4.97
CA LEU A 21 7.48 13.39 5.45
C LEU A 21 6.42 13.61 4.36
N VAL A 22 6.55 14.68 3.55
CA VAL A 22 5.66 14.90 2.41
C VAL A 22 5.76 13.76 1.41
N VAL A 23 6.98 13.31 1.06
CA VAL A 23 7.19 12.17 0.16
C VAL A 23 6.56 10.91 0.74
N HIS A 24 6.73 10.65 2.03
CA HIS A 24 6.10 9.52 2.73
C HIS A 24 4.57 9.57 2.62
N LEU A 25 3.97 10.71 2.95
CA LEU A 25 2.51 10.88 2.92
C LEU A 25 1.93 10.77 1.51
N VAL A 26 2.54 11.44 0.53
CA VAL A 26 2.10 11.36 -0.88
C VAL A 26 2.25 9.93 -1.40
N GLY A 27 3.39 9.29 -1.12
CA GLY A 27 3.62 7.90 -1.47
C GLY A 27 2.60 6.96 -0.83
N ALA A 28 2.24 7.17 0.44
CA ALA A 28 1.21 6.40 1.12
C ALA A 28 -0.19 6.60 0.51
N VAL A 29 -0.58 7.84 0.24
CA VAL A 29 -1.88 8.14 -0.38
C VAL A 29 -2.00 7.52 -1.77
N VAL A 30 -0.99 7.67 -2.62
CA VAL A 30 -1.00 7.11 -3.99
C VAL A 30 -0.88 5.58 -3.94
N GLY A 31 0.04 5.05 -3.12
CA GLY A 31 0.30 3.61 -3.02
C GLY A 31 -0.89 2.84 -2.44
N PHE A 32 -1.41 3.27 -1.31
CA PHE A 32 -2.52 2.57 -0.65
C PHE A 32 -3.88 2.93 -1.26
N GLY A 33 -4.07 4.18 -1.70
CA GLY A 33 -5.29 4.61 -2.38
C GLY A 33 -5.49 3.88 -3.71
N GLY A 34 -4.42 3.64 -4.47
CA GLY A 34 -4.47 2.83 -5.69
C GLY A 34 -4.90 1.38 -5.43
N SER A 35 -4.43 0.78 -4.32
CA SER A 35 -4.86 -0.56 -3.91
C SER A 35 -6.36 -0.63 -3.61
N ALA A 36 -6.91 0.36 -2.91
CA ALA A 36 -8.34 0.45 -2.62
C ALA A 36 -9.18 0.65 -3.90
N LEU A 37 -8.72 1.53 -4.81
CA LEU A 37 -9.39 1.80 -6.08
C LEU A 37 -9.46 0.56 -6.97
N GLY A 38 -8.41 -0.25 -6.98
CA GLY A 38 -8.38 -1.52 -7.72
C GLY A 38 -9.52 -2.47 -7.35
N THR A 39 -9.89 -2.51 -6.08
CA THR A 39 -11.03 -3.32 -5.62
C THR A 39 -12.36 -2.84 -6.21
N VAL A 40 -12.55 -1.53 -6.29
CA VAL A 40 -13.76 -0.93 -6.87
C VAL A 40 -13.82 -1.22 -8.38
N MET A 41 -12.69 -1.08 -9.08
CA MET A 41 -12.60 -1.36 -10.52
C MET A 41 -12.90 -2.83 -10.82
N LEU A 42 -12.41 -3.76 -9.99
CA LEU A 42 -12.68 -5.18 -10.16
C LEU A 42 -14.17 -5.52 -9.97
N ARG A 43 -14.83 -4.87 -9.00
CA ARG A 43 -16.29 -5.00 -8.83
C ARG A 43 -17.05 -4.48 -10.05
N ARG A 44 -16.65 -3.35 -10.62
CA ARG A 44 -17.26 -2.83 -11.86
C ARG A 44 -17.07 -3.77 -13.04
N ALA A 45 -15.86 -4.31 -13.25
CA ALA A 45 -15.62 -5.29 -14.29
C ALA A 45 -16.56 -6.51 -14.19
N TRP A 46 -16.88 -6.93 -12.96
CA TRP A 46 -17.84 -8.01 -12.74
C TRP A 46 -19.25 -7.65 -13.20
N THR A 47 -19.69 -6.40 -13.00
CA THR A 47 -21.05 -5.95 -13.36
C THR A 47 -21.19 -5.63 -14.84
N ASP A 48 -20.19 -4.98 -15.44
CA ASP A 48 -20.29 -4.32 -16.74
C ASP A 48 -19.97 -5.23 -17.95
N GLY A 49 -19.34 -6.40 -17.72
CA GLY A 49 -19.13 -7.40 -18.75
C GLY A 49 -17.69 -7.51 -19.29
N PRO A 50 -17.47 -8.40 -20.27
CA PRO A 50 -16.12 -8.72 -20.78
C PRO A 50 -15.38 -7.52 -21.37
N ASP A 51 -16.07 -6.65 -22.10
CA ASP A 51 -15.46 -5.47 -22.72
C ASP A 51 -14.93 -4.48 -21.66
N ALA A 52 -15.72 -4.27 -20.60
CA ALA A 52 -15.29 -3.46 -19.47
C ALA A 52 -14.13 -4.12 -18.70
N ALA A 53 -14.12 -5.45 -18.57
CA ALA A 53 -13.06 -6.18 -17.89
C ALA A 53 -11.70 -5.97 -18.59
N GLY A 54 -11.64 -5.99 -19.93
CA GLY A 54 -10.42 -5.75 -20.68
C GLY A 54 -9.88 -4.33 -20.52
N VAL A 55 -10.76 -3.31 -20.52
CA VAL A 55 -10.37 -1.92 -20.27
C VAL A 55 -9.86 -1.73 -18.85
N VAL A 56 -10.58 -2.27 -17.87
CA VAL A 56 -10.22 -2.19 -16.46
C VAL A 56 -8.88 -2.89 -16.22
N ARG A 57 -8.65 -4.07 -16.79
CA ARG A 57 -7.37 -4.80 -16.65
C ARG A 57 -6.19 -3.97 -17.16
N ARG A 58 -6.27 -3.42 -18.38
CA ARG A 58 -5.19 -2.59 -18.94
C ARG A 58 -4.90 -1.35 -18.09
N SER A 59 -5.95 -0.68 -17.63
CA SER A 59 -5.82 0.50 -16.76
C SER A 59 -5.26 0.12 -15.40
N PHE A 60 -5.66 -1.03 -14.86
CA PHE A 60 -5.21 -1.57 -13.59
C PHE A 60 -3.75 -2.00 -13.65
N ASP A 61 -3.32 -2.69 -14.70
CA ASP A 61 -1.93 -3.13 -14.87
C ASP A 61 -0.97 -1.95 -14.95
N PHE A 62 -1.33 -0.88 -15.65
CA PHE A 62 -0.48 0.30 -15.75
C PHE A 62 -0.49 1.15 -14.46
N ALA A 63 -1.66 1.52 -13.98
CA ALA A 63 -1.79 2.43 -12.84
C ALA A 63 -1.54 1.73 -11.50
N SER A 64 -2.04 0.51 -11.33
CA SER A 64 -1.97 -0.22 -10.06
C SER A 64 -0.64 -0.93 -9.85
N ASN A 65 -0.07 -1.58 -10.86
CA ASN A 65 1.12 -2.38 -10.65
C ASN A 65 2.42 -1.57 -10.64
N ARG A 66 2.55 -0.53 -11.44
CA ARG A 66 3.78 0.27 -11.47
C ARG A 66 3.71 1.50 -10.59
N LEU A 67 2.70 2.34 -10.80
CA LEU A 67 2.62 3.61 -10.07
C LEU A 67 2.33 3.38 -8.59
N THR A 68 1.36 2.54 -8.28
CA THR A 68 0.96 2.21 -6.90
C THR A 68 2.09 1.55 -6.12
N ASP A 69 2.81 0.60 -6.76
CA ASP A 69 3.93 -0.08 -6.11
C ASP A 69 5.10 0.84 -5.85
N MET A 70 5.49 1.60 -6.88
CA MET A 70 6.58 2.58 -6.72
C MET A 70 6.23 3.58 -5.62
N ALA A 71 4.99 4.06 -5.58
CA ALA A 71 4.54 4.98 -4.55
C ALA A 71 4.55 4.33 -3.15
N ALA A 72 4.09 3.09 -3.03
CA ALA A 72 4.11 2.36 -1.75
C ALA A 72 5.53 2.05 -1.27
N TYR A 73 6.44 1.64 -2.17
CA TYR A 73 7.85 1.45 -1.82
C TYR A 73 8.51 2.77 -1.44
N LEU A 74 8.24 3.83 -2.17
CA LEU A 74 8.73 5.16 -1.84
C LEU A 74 8.23 5.62 -0.46
N ALA A 75 6.96 5.35 -0.14
CA ALA A 75 6.43 5.61 1.19
C ALA A 75 7.19 4.83 2.27
N GLY A 76 7.43 3.54 2.07
CA GLY A 76 8.19 2.72 3.01
C GLY A 76 9.61 3.22 3.23
N ILE A 77 10.32 3.54 2.15
CA ILE A 77 11.69 4.08 2.20
C ILE A 77 11.70 5.45 2.88
N ALA A 78 10.81 6.36 2.50
CA ALA A 78 10.72 7.68 3.09
C ALA A 78 10.33 7.62 4.58
N GLY A 79 9.45 6.69 4.98
CA GLY A 79 9.13 6.43 6.38
C GLY A 79 10.35 5.97 7.18
N LEU A 80 11.15 5.04 6.62
CA LEU A 80 12.41 4.60 7.24
C LEU A 80 13.39 5.77 7.38
N VAL A 81 13.59 6.54 6.30
CA VAL A 81 14.47 7.70 6.33
C VAL A 81 14.01 8.72 7.38
N ALA A 82 12.71 8.99 7.48
CA ALA A 82 12.15 9.92 8.47
C ALA A 82 12.48 9.48 9.91
N VAL A 83 12.44 8.18 10.21
CA VAL A 83 12.84 7.65 11.52
C VAL A 83 14.34 7.80 11.76
N LEU A 84 15.18 7.59 10.73
CA LEU A 84 16.64 7.61 10.87
C LEU A 84 17.23 9.03 10.98
N ILE A 85 16.56 10.06 10.47
CA ILE A 85 17.06 11.44 10.48
C ILE A 85 16.57 12.28 11.66
N ASP A 86 15.62 11.78 12.45
CA ASP A 86 15.06 12.49 13.59
C ASP A 86 15.39 11.75 14.89
N ASP A 87 16.20 12.34 15.75
CA ASP A 87 16.67 11.76 17.02
C ASP A 87 15.54 11.40 18.01
N ARG A 88 14.31 11.87 17.77
CA ARG A 88 13.14 11.52 18.59
C ARG A 88 12.58 10.15 18.28
N TRP A 89 12.92 9.58 17.13
CA TRP A 89 12.40 8.30 16.67
C TRP A 89 13.48 7.23 16.71
N ASP A 90 13.12 6.07 17.18
CA ASP A 90 13.98 4.89 17.20
C ASP A 90 13.21 3.71 16.58
N LEU A 91 13.91 2.90 15.80
CA LEU A 91 13.36 1.67 15.22
C LEU A 91 12.86 0.67 16.27
N ARG A 92 13.33 0.82 17.52
CA ARG A 92 12.91 -0.02 18.66
C ARG A 92 11.62 0.46 19.33
N GLN A 93 11.12 1.64 18.98
CA GLN A 93 9.84 2.10 19.48
C GLN A 93 8.71 1.20 18.97
N ASP A 94 7.80 0.80 19.85
CA ASP A 94 6.75 -0.18 19.55
C ASP A 94 5.89 0.22 18.35
N TRP A 95 5.54 1.50 18.24
CA TRP A 95 4.73 1.98 17.13
C TRP A 95 5.49 1.94 15.78
N VAL A 96 6.81 2.21 15.78
CA VAL A 96 7.66 2.15 14.57
C VAL A 96 7.77 0.72 14.09
N THR A 97 8.16 -0.19 15.00
CA THR A 97 8.27 -1.63 14.70
C THR A 97 6.93 -2.17 14.20
N THR A 98 5.82 -1.84 14.87
CA THR A 98 4.48 -2.29 14.48
C THR A 98 4.09 -1.74 13.11
N ALA A 99 4.39 -0.47 12.80
CA ALA A 99 4.11 0.12 11.49
C ALA A 99 4.86 -0.62 10.37
N PHE A 100 6.14 -1.00 10.58
CA PHE A 100 6.89 -1.79 9.59
C PHE A 100 6.35 -3.22 9.45
N ILE A 101 5.97 -3.88 10.55
CA ILE A 101 5.33 -5.20 10.49
C ILE A 101 4.06 -5.13 9.64
N LEU A 102 3.22 -4.14 9.87
CA LEU A 102 1.99 -3.93 9.11
C LEU A 102 2.27 -3.61 7.64
N TYR A 103 3.30 -2.81 7.36
CA TYR A 103 3.73 -2.53 5.98
C TYR A 103 4.15 -3.80 5.23
N PHE A 104 4.98 -4.65 5.85
CA PHE A 104 5.38 -5.93 5.23
C PHE A 104 4.23 -6.93 5.15
N ALA A 105 3.33 -6.96 6.12
CA ALA A 105 2.12 -7.76 6.05
C ALA A 105 1.22 -7.33 4.88
N TRP A 106 1.02 -6.02 4.70
CA TRP A 106 0.34 -5.48 3.54
C TRP A 106 1.01 -5.89 2.22
N ALA A 107 2.33 -5.73 2.11
CA ALA A 107 3.08 -6.09 0.91
C ALA A 107 2.93 -7.59 0.59
N GLY A 108 3.03 -8.45 1.60
CA GLY A 108 2.80 -9.89 1.47
C GLY A 108 1.40 -10.24 0.97
N ILE A 109 0.36 -9.61 1.52
CA ILE A 109 -1.02 -9.80 1.08
C ILE A 109 -1.20 -9.28 -0.35
N ALA A 110 -0.74 -8.07 -0.64
CA ALA A 110 -0.91 -7.42 -1.93
C ALA A 110 -0.24 -8.22 -3.06
N HIS A 111 1.03 -8.57 -2.90
CA HIS A 111 1.81 -9.25 -3.94
C HIS A 111 1.64 -10.77 -3.94
N GLY A 112 1.52 -11.40 -2.76
CA GLY A 112 1.45 -12.85 -2.64
C GLY A 112 0.05 -13.43 -2.84
N ALA A 113 -1.01 -12.68 -2.56
CA ALA A 113 -2.37 -13.20 -2.58
C ALA A 113 -3.34 -12.39 -3.45
N LEU A 114 -3.45 -11.08 -3.23
CA LEU A 114 -4.46 -10.26 -3.90
C LEU A 114 -4.22 -10.17 -5.41
N ARG A 115 -3.02 -9.81 -5.83
CA ARG A 115 -2.69 -9.64 -7.26
C ARG A 115 -2.84 -10.91 -8.08
N PRO A 116 -2.24 -12.05 -7.70
CA PRO A 116 -2.40 -13.27 -8.49
C PRO A 116 -3.86 -13.74 -8.54
N THR A 117 -4.62 -13.53 -7.46
CA THR A 117 -6.05 -13.86 -7.46
C THR A 117 -6.85 -12.93 -8.37
N SER A 118 -6.55 -11.62 -8.36
CA SER A 118 -7.22 -10.63 -9.21
C SER A 118 -6.89 -10.82 -10.69
N ALA A 119 -5.65 -11.19 -11.03
CA ALA A 119 -5.24 -11.51 -12.40
C ALA A 119 -6.03 -12.71 -12.95
N LYS A 120 -6.09 -13.81 -12.19
CA LYS A 120 -6.88 -14.99 -12.57
C LYS A 120 -8.37 -14.68 -12.70
N LEU A 121 -8.90 -13.81 -11.84
CA LEU A 121 -10.29 -13.38 -11.96
C LEU A 121 -10.53 -12.56 -13.22
N ALA A 122 -9.60 -11.65 -13.58
CA ALA A 122 -9.69 -10.88 -14.80
C ALA A 122 -9.66 -11.77 -16.06
N GLU A 123 -8.78 -12.76 -16.10
CA GLU A 123 -8.72 -13.75 -17.17
C GLU A 123 -10.04 -14.54 -17.30
N ALA A 124 -10.62 -14.99 -16.19
CA ALA A 124 -11.90 -15.70 -16.19
C ALA A 124 -13.06 -14.81 -16.68
N LEU A 125 -13.04 -13.52 -16.37
CA LEU A 125 -14.05 -12.56 -16.85
C LEU A 125 -13.92 -12.28 -18.35
N GLU A 126 -12.68 -12.19 -18.87
CA GLU A 126 -12.42 -12.03 -20.30
C GLU A 126 -12.88 -13.25 -21.11
N ALA A 127 -12.77 -14.45 -20.56
CA ALA A 127 -13.28 -15.68 -21.18
C ALA A 127 -14.82 -15.73 -21.24
N GLY A 128 -15.50 -14.81 -20.62
CA GLY A 128 -16.96 -14.66 -20.71
C GLY A 128 -17.79 -15.54 -19.79
N ASP A 129 -17.17 -16.44 -19.04
CA ASP A 129 -17.90 -17.35 -18.14
C ASP A 129 -17.94 -16.86 -16.68
N LYS A 130 -18.79 -15.84 -16.47
CA LYS A 130 -19.02 -15.27 -15.13
C LYS A 130 -19.71 -16.21 -14.15
N ARG A 131 -20.35 -17.27 -14.64
CA ARG A 131 -21.12 -18.20 -13.83
C ARG A 131 -20.37 -19.47 -13.49
N ALA A 132 -19.18 -19.67 -14.08
CA ALA A 132 -18.33 -20.78 -13.69
C ALA A 132 -18.05 -20.69 -12.18
N ASP A 133 -18.17 -21.80 -11.48
CA ASP A 133 -17.90 -21.89 -10.04
C ASP A 133 -16.50 -21.37 -9.69
N ASP A 134 -15.55 -21.50 -10.60
CA ASP A 134 -14.20 -20.98 -10.46
C ASP A 134 -14.14 -19.46 -10.43
N ALA A 135 -14.87 -18.78 -11.31
CA ALA A 135 -14.92 -17.31 -11.33
C ALA A 135 -15.55 -16.74 -10.05
N VAL A 136 -16.61 -17.38 -9.57
CA VAL A 136 -17.27 -17.01 -8.31
C VAL A 136 -16.35 -17.20 -7.11
N ARG A 137 -15.59 -18.32 -7.07
CA ARG A 137 -14.60 -18.58 -6.00
C ARG A 137 -13.45 -17.58 -6.03
N LEU A 138 -12.92 -17.28 -7.21
CA LEU A 138 -11.85 -16.30 -7.38
C LEU A 138 -12.29 -14.92 -6.93
N ARG A 139 -13.51 -14.50 -7.27
CA ARG A 139 -14.08 -13.24 -6.81
C ARG A 139 -14.14 -13.16 -5.29
N ARG A 140 -14.70 -14.17 -4.62
CA ARG A 140 -14.78 -14.19 -3.14
C ARG A 140 -13.39 -14.12 -2.51
N ARG A 141 -12.40 -14.81 -3.07
CA ARG A 141 -11.01 -14.75 -2.59
C ARG A 141 -10.40 -13.37 -2.81
N ALA A 142 -10.60 -12.76 -3.97
CA ALA A 142 -10.11 -11.41 -4.24
C ALA A 142 -10.74 -10.38 -3.29
N GLU A 143 -12.06 -10.45 -3.04
CA GLU A 143 -12.75 -9.58 -2.09
C GLU A 143 -12.23 -9.77 -0.66
N MET A 144 -11.97 -11.00 -0.23
CA MET A 144 -11.41 -11.30 1.09
C MET A 144 -10.00 -10.72 1.25
N TRP A 145 -9.11 -10.93 0.26
CA TRP A 145 -7.75 -10.39 0.31
C TRP A 145 -7.71 -8.87 0.22
N ALA A 146 -8.61 -8.28 -0.56
CA ALA A 146 -8.76 -6.82 -0.63
C ALA A 146 -9.21 -6.24 0.72
N MET A 147 -10.16 -6.89 1.39
CA MET A 147 -10.61 -6.48 2.72
C MET A 147 -9.48 -6.61 3.74
N ALA A 148 -8.74 -7.72 3.74
CA ALA A 148 -7.59 -7.93 4.62
C ALA A 148 -6.51 -6.86 4.38
N SER A 149 -6.18 -6.57 3.12
CA SER A 149 -5.24 -5.51 2.74
C SER A 149 -5.67 -4.14 3.28
N ASN A 150 -6.94 -3.77 3.09
CA ASN A 150 -7.46 -2.49 3.57
C ASN A 150 -7.47 -2.40 5.10
N LEU A 151 -7.79 -3.48 5.82
CA LEU A 151 -7.72 -3.51 7.29
C LEU A 151 -6.29 -3.29 7.80
N VAL A 152 -5.29 -3.90 7.15
CA VAL A 152 -3.88 -3.69 7.50
C VAL A 152 -3.46 -2.24 7.26
N ILE A 153 -3.90 -1.62 6.16
CA ILE A 153 -3.64 -0.20 5.88
C ILE A 153 -4.24 0.69 6.97
N VAL A 154 -5.51 0.46 7.32
CA VAL A 154 -6.18 1.24 8.39
C VAL A 154 -5.48 1.06 9.73
N ALA A 155 -5.07 -0.16 10.07
CA ALA A 155 -4.29 -0.43 11.27
C ALA A 155 -2.93 0.31 11.26
N ALA A 156 -2.22 0.32 10.12
CA ALA A 156 -0.96 1.03 9.98
C ALA A 156 -1.14 2.55 10.18
N ILE A 157 -2.18 3.13 9.58
CA ILE A 157 -2.52 4.55 9.78
C ILE A 157 -2.83 4.82 11.25
N ALA A 158 -3.65 3.98 11.89
CA ALA A 158 -4.00 4.13 13.29
C ALA A 158 -2.75 4.12 14.19
N VAL A 159 -1.84 3.16 13.98
CA VAL A 159 -0.57 3.06 14.73
C VAL A 159 0.29 4.32 14.54
N MET A 160 0.41 4.83 13.30
CA MET A 160 1.19 6.04 13.00
C MET A 160 0.58 7.31 13.64
N VAL A 161 -0.74 7.37 13.77
CA VAL A 161 -1.44 8.52 14.38
C VAL A 161 -1.41 8.45 15.90
N THR A 162 -1.71 7.28 16.48
CA THR A 162 -1.82 7.12 17.94
C THR A 162 -0.49 6.91 18.62
N LYS A 163 0.53 6.44 17.89
CA LYS A 163 1.89 6.16 18.39
C LYS A 163 1.89 5.45 19.76
N PRO A 164 1.30 4.25 19.85
CA PRO A 164 1.22 3.56 21.13
C PRO A 164 2.63 3.29 21.69
N GLY A 165 2.81 3.52 22.99
CA GLY A 165 4.10 3.36 23.68
C GLY A 165 4.95 4.64 23.75
N LEU A 166 4.41 5.81 23.35
CA LEU A 166 5.00 7.12 23.63
C LEU A 166 4.43 7.71 24.92
#